data_a5de92995c7704dc25ba8578b41920ad
#
_entry.id   a5de92995c7704dc25ba8578b41920ad
#
_cell.length_a   1.000
_cell.length_b   1.000
_cell.length_c   1.000
_cell.angle_alpha   90.00
_cell.angle_beta   90.00
_cell.angle_gamma   90.00
#
_symmetry.space_group_name_H-M   'P 1'
#
loop_
_entity.id
_entity.type
_entity.pdbx_description
1 polymer ?
#
loop_
_entity_poly.entity_id
_entity_poly.type
_entity_poly.pdbx_seq_one_letter_code
_entity_poly.pdbx_strand_id
1 'polypeptide(L)'
;MQVQWLIESVDQKIKLQGNENWQDDVLHIHVSTAQMILGKVEAKLSISIAKNEKIFMNGYQTWTCSPELTRYDHTHGLKRVPKSLLRKYGFDRYGDYHFVDYPQKKGITHGESWCYFRDGKKFRLFASLDEDPGYTLFWYDANKSELTIQRDCKDVQTNGIFHAFDLFYAEGSEEEVFHAWFDAMDLKPLTTKKLFGYSSWYNHYQDISEDKIRYDLSGCDKVFQPNDLFQIDDGWEPFVGDWLETDSVKFPNGLKALVDQIHAKGYKAGLWLAPFVAEEKSSLYQNHPDWFLHHHGKPWCLGANWSGFYSLDIDHPDVIAYLKQVFHQVYDVWDFDLVKLDFLYGAAPFGNASESRAKRMKRAIQFLRDISKDKEILACGVPLMPSFGLVEYSRIGCDVGLDWDDVFYMRLLHRERISTKNAIVNTVNRRQLNKHAFMNDPDVFFIRTENIHLMDKQKDDLARIQALLGGVFLTSDSPANYTDDMIRKYHEYRKLASALVTDVNTDEGITIEYVLDGKTNVIHFDCTNGK
;
A
#
# COMPACT_ATOMS: atom_id res chain seq x y z
N MET A 1 -11.69 2.23 29.43
CA MET A 1 -11.46 3.67 29.09
C MET A 1 -12.79 4.33 28.79
N GLN A 2 -13.02 5.57 29.22
CA GLN A 2 -14.23 6.32 28.88
C GLN A 2 -14.09 6.95 27.49
N VAL A 3 -15.07 6.73 26.64
CA VAL A 3 -15.12 7.24 25.26
C VAL A 3 -16.36 8.13 25.13
N GLN A 4 -16.15 9.36 24.67
CA GLN A 4 -17.24 10.29 24.31
C GLN A 4 -17.45 10.25 22.82
N TRP A 5 -18.67 10.09 22.35
CA TRP A 5 -18.95 10.05 20.91
C TRP A 5 -19.98 11.10 20.49
N LEU A 6 -19.89 11.52 19.24
CA LEU A 6 -20.73 12.51 18.59
C LEU A 6 -21.04 12.10 17.16
N ILE A 7 -22.32 12.15 16.76
CA ILE A 7 -22.80 12.02 15.39
C ILE A 7 -23.62 13.26 15.06
N GLU A 8 -23.26 13.97 14.00
CA GLU A 8 -23.89 15.23 13.62
C GLU A 8 -24.23 15.22 12.11
N SER A 9 -25.43 15.68 11.75
CA SER A 9 -25.82 15.84 10.34
C SER A 9 -25.07 16.98 9.66
N VAL A 10 -24.97 16.95 8.31
CA VAL A 10 -24.32 18.00 7.51
C VAL A 10 -24.91 19.39 7.80
N ASP A 11 -26.24 19.47 7.97
CA ASP A 11 -26.95 20.73 8.28
C ASP A 11 -26.95 21.09 9.78
N GLN A 12 -26.26 20.29 10.61
CA GLN A 12 -26.12 20.45 12.08
C GLN A 12 -27.44 20.47 12.87
N LYS A 13 -28.56 20.05 12.26
CA LYS A 13 -29.86 20.02 12.94
C LYS A 13 -30.08 18.77 13.80
N ILE A 14 -29.45 17.66 13.40
CA ILE A 14 -29.50 16.42 14.16
C ILE A 14 -28.14 16.20 14.80
N LYS A 15 -28.15 16.06 16.14
CA LYS A 15 -26.97 15.80 16.93
C LYS A 15 -27.27 14.68 17.93
N LEU A 16 -26.55 13.59 17.82
CA LEU A 16 -26.57 12.45 18.72
C LEU A 16 -25.22 12.37 19.41
N GLN A 17 -25.22 12.16 20.72
CA GLN A 17 -24.00 12.08 21.51
C GLN A 17 -24.20 11.15 22.71
N GLY A 18 -23.11 10.56 23.18
CA GLY A 18 -23.13 9.67 24.33
C GLY A 18 -21.75 9.40 24.89
N ASN A 19 -21.72 8.55 25.90
CA ASN A 19 -20.50 8.06 26.52
C ASN A 19 -20.59 6.55 26.59
N GLU A 20 -19.48 5.89 26.24
CA GLU A 20 -19.31 4.45 26.36
C GLU A 20 -18.09 4.13 27.21
N ASN A 21 -18.08 2.95 27.81
CA ASN A 21 -16.92 2.43 28.50
C ASN A 21 -16.28 1.33 27.65
N TRP A 22 -15.07 1.58 27.18
CA TRP A 22 -14.27 0.54 26.54
C TRP A 22 -13.72 -0.39 27.63
N GLN A 23 -14.34 -1.52 27.82
CA GLN A 23 -14.03 -2.43 28.94
C GLN A 23 -13.23 -3.65 28.49
N ASP A 24 -13.57 -4.21 27.34
CA ASP A 24 -12.92 -5.35 26.72
C ASP A 24 -12.05 -4.92 25.53
N ASP A 25 -11.58 -5.85 24.75
CA ASP A 25 -10.74 -5.56 23.58
C ASP A 25 -11.52 -4.88 22.44
N VAL A 26 -12.85 -4.93 22.45
CA VAL A 26 -13.72 -4.40 21.39
C VAL A 26 -14.67 -3.33 21.92
N LEU A 27 -14.84 -2.25 21.16
CA LEU A 27 -15.84 -1.22 21.39
C LEU A 27 -16.77 -1.13 20.19
N HIS A 28 -18.07 -1.28 20.44
CA HIS A 28 -19.15 -1.04 19.48
C HIS A 28 -19.90 0.24 19.81
N ILE A 29 -20.01 1.15 18.84
CA ILE A 29 -20.88 2.33 18.93
C ILE A 29 -21.87 2.24 17.77
N HIS A 30 -23.03 1.64 18.04
CA HIS A 30 -24.13 1.46 17.11
C HIS A 30 -25.30 2.33 17.56
N VAL A 31 -25.77 3.24 16.72
CA VAL A 31 -26.75 4.26 17.09
C VAL A 31 -27.93 4.23 16.16
N SER A 32 -29.14 4.26 16.73
CA SER A 32 -30.37 4.43 15.95
C SER A 32 -30.48 5.87 15.47
N THR A 33 -30.51 6.05 14.15
CA THR A 33 -30.63 7.34 13.50
C THR A 33 -31.98 7.49 12.81
N ALA A 34 -32.54 8.70 12.83
CA ALA A 34 -33.54 9.09 11.85
C ALA A 34 -32.88 9.25 10.48
N GLN A 35 -33.67 9.39 9.43
CA GLN A 35 -33.14 9.72 8.12
C GLN A 35 -32.32 11.01 8.19
N MET A 36 -31.01 10.92 7.93
CA MET A 36 -30.10 12.05 7.97
C MET A 36 -28.94 11.85 7.00
N ILE A 37 -28.30 12.96 6.60
CA ILE A 37 -27.03 12.97 5.88
C ILE A 37 -25.93 13.20 6.90
N LEU A 38 -24.97 12.27 6.97
CA LEU A 38 -23.88 12.32 7.94
C LEU A 38 -22.92 13.48 7.60
N GLY A 39 -22.61 14.28 8.61
CA GLY A 39 -21.64 15.36 8.53
C GLY A 39 -20.39 15.04 9.31
N LYS A 40 -20.51 14.84 10.60
CA LYS A 40 -19.40 14.56 11.52
C LYS A 40 -19.72 13.33 12.36
N VAL A 41 -18.79 12.39 12.40
CA VAL A 41 -18.86 11.21 13.26
C VAL A 41 -17.52 11.07 13.95
N GLU A 42 -17.48 11.23 15.26
CA GLU A 42 -16.25 11.18 16.04
C GLU A 42 -16.43 10.51 17.41
N ALA A 43 -15.34 9.93 17.89
CA ALA A 43 -15.19 9.43 19.25
C ALA A 43 -13.90 9.99 19.84
N LYS A 44 -13.90 10.28 21.15
CA LYS A 44 -12.76 10.87 21.85
C LYS A 44 -12.48 10.18 23.16
N LEU A 45 -11.20 10.00 23.43
CA LEU A 45 -10.73 9.43 24.69
C LEU A 45 -9.41 10.06 25.12
N SER A 46 -9.10 10.03 26.43
CA SER A 46 -7.85 10.54 26.97
C SER A 46 -6.79 9.45 26.97
N ILE A 47 -5.66 9.73 26.33
CA ILE A 47 -4.50 8.83 26.25
C ILE A 47 -3.26 9.62 26.65
N SER A 48 -2.72 9.34 27.83
CA SER A 48 -1.43 9.88 28.25
C SER A 48 -0.29 9.03 27.74
N ILE A 49 0.77 9.67 27.27
CA ILE A 49 2.01 9.00 26.82
C ILE A 49 3.22 9.49 27.60
N ALA A 50 4.17 8.62 27.86
CA ALA A 50 5.46 8.98 28.45
C ALA A 50 6.29 9.82 27.48
N LYS A 51 7.37 10.45 28.02
CA LYS A 51 8.21 11.36 27.21
C LYS A 51 8.87 10.68 26.02
N ASN A 52 9.30 9.45 26.19
CA ASN A 52 10.06 8.69 25.18
C ASN A 52 9.19 7.68 24.42
N GLU A 53 7.89 7.60 24.75
CA GLU A 53 6.96 6.70 24.07
C GLU A 53 6.82 7.08 22.60
N LYS A 54 6.85 6.08 21.74
CA LYS A 54 6.71 6.24 20.29
C LYS A 54 5.24 6.23 19.91
N ILE A 55 4.92 6.95 18.86
CA ILE A 55 3.59 7.06 18.27
C ILE A 55 3.68 6.60 16.84
N PHE A 56 2.97 5.53 16.50
CA PHE A 56 2.79 5.12 15.11
C PHE A 56 1.39 5.46 14.63
N MET A 57 1.31 6.04 13.45
CA MET A 57 0.06 6.36 12.76
C MET A 57 0.15 5.80 11.35
N ASN A 58 -0.61 4.75 11.05
CA ASN A 58 -0.62 4.20 9.71
C ASN A 58 -1.14 5.24 8.72
N GLY A 59 -0.50 5.36 7.56
CA GLY A 59 -0.93 6.29 6.51
C GLY A 59 -1.98 5.68 5.60
N TYR A 60 -2.66 6.53 4.83
CA TYR A 60 -3.83 6.23 4.01
C TYR A 60 -3.67 4.99 3.11
N GLN A 61 -2.57 4.87 2.40
CA GLN A 61 -2.38 3.81 1.42
C GLN A 61 -0.97 3.21 1.48
N THR A 62 -0.71 2.20 0.67
CA THR A 62 0.56 1.46 0.60
C THR A 62 1.77 2.38 0.54
N TRP A 63 1.75 3.42 -0.31
CA TRP A 63 2.90 4.32 -0.52
C TRP A 63 3.11 5.33 0.61
N THR A 64 2.08 5.60 1.44
CA THR A 64 2.18 6.63 2.48
C THR A 64 3.23 6.27 3.52
N CYS A 65 4.30 7.05 3.63
CA CYS A 65 5.35 6.86 4.63
C CYS A 65 4.79 7.00 6.05
N SER A 66 4.98 5.98 6.87
CA SER A 66 4.43 5.83 8.22
C SER A 66 5.55 5.56 9.23
N PRO A 67 6.31 6.58 9.65
CA PRO A 67 7.35 6.43 10.65
C PRO A 67 6.76 6.35 12.07
N GLU A 68 7.51 5.78 13.01
CA GLU A 68 7.30 6.04 14.42
C GLU A 68 7.70 7.50 14.74
N LEU A 69 6.83 8.20 15.43
CA LEU A 69 6.95 9.60 15.82
C LEU A 69 7.09 9.74 17.33
N THR A 70 7.47 10.91 17.79
CA THR A 70 7.47 11.29 19.20
C THR A 70 6.38 12.33 19.48
N ARG A 71 6.11 12.61 20.74
CA ARG A 71 5.19 13.67 21.15
C ARG A 71 5.56 15.09 20.67
N TYR A 72 6.74 15.27 20.12
CA TYR A 72 7.24 16.56 19.60
C TYR A 72 7.13 16.67 18.09
N ASP A 73 6.79 15.59 17.42
CA ASP A 73 6.64 15.51 15.98
C ASP A 73 5.21 15.82 15.54
N HIS A 74 4.97 15.84 14.26
CA HIS A 74 3.64 15.97 13.68
C HIS A 74 3.58 15.25 12.34
N THR A 75 2.39 14.86 11.92
CA THR A 75 2.20 14.32 10.57
C THR A 75 2.23 15.44 9.54
N HIS A 76 3.10 15.30 8.54
CA HIS A 76 3.30 16.29 7.49
C HIS A 76 2.18 16.25 6.46
N GLY A 77 1.67 17.44 6.09
CA GLY A 77 0.77 17.66 4.98
C GLY A 77 1.40 18.57 3.92
N LEU A 78 0.62 18.99 2.94
CA LEU A 78 1.10 19.76 1.78
C LEU A 78 0.95 21.28 1.88
N LYS A 79 0.59 21.83 3.05
CA LYS A 79 0.37 23.30 3.23
C LYS A 79 1.55 24.18 2.84
N ARG A 80 2.78 23.63 2.86
CA ARG A 80 4.00 24.38 2.50
C ARG A 80 4.37 24.28 1.03
N VAL A 81 3.70 23.39 0.27
CA VAL A 81 3.95 23.24 -1.16
C VAL A 81 3.22 24.34 -1.92
N PRO A 82 3.89 25.06 -2.84
CA PRO A 82 3.24 26.07 -3.65
C PRO A 82 2.05 25.51 -4.44
N LYS A 83 0.91 26.22 -4.38
CA LYS A 83 -0.33 25.79 -5.06
C LYS A 83 -0.15 25.53 -6.58
N SER A 84 0.75 26.25 -7.22
CA SER A 84 1.09 26.05 -8.65
C SER A 84 1.72 24.69 -8.89
N LEU A 85 2.59 24.21 -7.99
CA LEU A 85 3.20 22.88 -8.08
C LEU A 85 2.18 21.79 -7.76
N LEU A 86 1.33 21.99 -6.74
CA LEU A 86 0.23 21.04 -6.44
C LEU A 86 -0.68 20.83 -7.65
N ARG A 87 -1.08 21.94 -8.33
CA ARG A 87 -1.93 21.86 -9.52
C ARG A 87 -1.23 21.22 -10.73
N LYS A 88 0.07 21.52 -10.90
CA LYS A 88 0.84 21.00 -12.04
C LYS A 88 1.09 19.51 -11.96
N TYR A 89 1.42 19.00 -10.74
CA TYR A 89 1.85 17.63 -10.54
C TYR A 89 0.82 16.76 -9.82
N GLY A 90 -0.26 17.33 -9.33
CA GLY A 90 -1.32 16.60 -8.62
C GLY A 90 -0.86 15.91 -7.34
N PHE A 91 0.16 16.44 -6.63
CA PHE A 91 0.75 15.80 -5.45
C PHE A 91 -0.23 15.51 -4.32
N ASP A 92 -1.34 16.25 -4.26
CA ASP A 92 -2.43 16.05 -3.32
C ASP A 92 -3.33 14.86 -3.67
N ARG A 93 -3.12 14.22 -4.81
CA ARG A 93 -3.96 13.11 -5.30
C ARG A 93 -3.47 11.73 -4.87
N TYR A 94 -2.18 11.60 -4.55
CA TYR A 94 -1.58 10.31 -4.19
C TYR A 94 -1.84 9.86 -2.76
N GLY A 95 -2.28 10.78 -1.87
CA GLY A 95 -2.60 10.52 -0.47
C GLY A 95 -4.01 10.98 -0.11
N ASP A 96 -4.22 11.20 1.17
CA ASP A 96 -5.49 11.65 1.76
C ASP A 96 -5.67 13.19 1.79
N TYR A 97 -4.78 13.93 1.15
CA TYR A 97 -4.67 15.39 1.27
C TYR A 97 -5.87 16.18 0.74
N HIS A 98 -6.73 15.56 -0.07
CA HIS A 98 -7.93 16.20 -0.61
C HIS A 98 -9.16 16.02 0.29
N PHE A 99 -9.09 15.17 1.30
CA PHE A 99 -10.18 14.92 2.25
C PHE A 99 -9.77 15.05 3.72
N VAL A 100 -8.45 15.15 4.01
CA VAL A 100 -7.91 15.38 5.35
C VAL A 100 -7.14 16.70 5.38
N ASP A 101 -7.47 17.58 6.34
CA ASP A 101 -6.76 18.84 6.55
C ASP A 101 -5.73 18.70 7.66
N TYR A 102 -4.45 18.67 7.30
CA TYR A 102 -3.33 18.53 8.23
C TYR A 102 -3.03 19.85 8.94
N PRO A 103 -3.10 19.92 10.30
CA PRO A 103 -2.79 21.12 11.04
C PRO A 103 -1.32 21.55 10.93
N GLN A 104 -0.39 20.58 10.70
CA GLN A 104 1.07 20.78 10.70
C GLN A 104 1.57 21.44 11.99
N LYS A 105 1.01 21.03 13.13
CA LYS A 105 1.29 21.58 14.44
C LYS A 105 1.97 20.51 15.28
N LYS A 106 3.07 20.89 15.97
CA LYS A 106 3.81 19.97 16.86
C LYS A 106 2.89 19.27 17.85
N GLY A 107 3.10 17.96 18.02
CA GLY A 107 2.32 17.11 18.90
C GLY A 107 0.99 16.65 18.32
N ILE A 108 0.66 17.00 17.06
CA ILE A 108 -0.54 16.48 16.39
C ILE A 108 -0.15 15.49 15.31
N THR A 109 -0.55 14.24 15.50
CA THR A 109 -0.29 13.14 14.57
C THR A 109 -1.59 12.58 14.01
N HIS A 110 -1.54 12.03 12.81
CA HIS A 110 -2.69 11.49 12.10
C HIS A 110 -2.34 10.20 11.38
N GLY A 111 -3.28 9.27 11.37
CA GLY A 111 -3.24 8.03 10.59
C GLY A 111 -4.61 7.44 10.35
N GLU A 112 -4.65 6.31 9.65
CA GLU A 112 -5.87 5.61 9.23
C GLU A 112 -5.80 4.13 9.59
N SER A 113 -6.94 3.54 9.83
CA SER A 113 -7.20 2.13 10.11
C SER A 113 -6.60 1.61 11.42
N TRP A 114 -5.37 1.95 11.78
CA TRP A 114 -4.77 1.63 13.08
C TRP A 114 -3.66 2.60 13.49
N CYS A 115 -3.45 2.68 14.80
CA CYS A 115 -2.33 3.37 15.39
C CYS A 115 -1.87 2.63 16.66
N TYR A 116 -0.62 2.85 17.06
CA TYR A 116 -0.16 2.34 18.35
C TYR A 116 0.72 3.36 19.08
N PHE A 117 0.77 3.18 20.40
CA PHE A 117 1.73 3.84 21.29
C PHE A 117 2.64 2.76 21.85
N ARG A 118 3.97 2.98 21.81
CA ARG A 118 4.95 1.97 22.19
C ARG A 118 5.97 2.52 23.18
N ASP A 119 6.13 1.81 24.31
CA ASP A 119 7.19 2.03 25.30
C ASP A 119 8.06 0.76 25.37
N GLY A 120 9.25 0.81 24.80
CA GLY A 120 10.10 -0.37 24.62
C GLY A 120 9.37 -1.47 23.85
N LYS A 121 9.15 -2.63 24.48
CA LYS A 121 8.44 -3.78 23.89
C LYS A 121 6.94 -3.81 24.21
N LYS A 122 6.43 -2.83 24.96
CA LYS A 122 5.01 -2.75 25.30
C LYS A 122 4.26 -1.86 24.33
N PHE A 123 3.27 -2.43 23.65
CA PHE A 123 2.38 -1.76 22.70
C PHE A 123 1.01 -1.51 23.31
N ARG A 124 0.38 -0.42 22.90
CA ARG A 124 -1.04 -0.11 23.07
C ARG A 124 -1.61 0.14 21.69
N LEU A 125 -2.28 -0.87 21.13
CA LEU A 125 -2.84 -0.85 19.77
C LEU A 125 -4.28 -0.35 19.81
N PHE A 126 -4.61 0.60 18.93
CA PHE A 126 -5.98 1.01 18.58
C PHE A 126 -6.19 0.75 17.10
N ALA A 127 -7.23 0.02 16.74
CA ALA A 127 -7.45 -0.37 15.36
C ALA A 127 -8.94 -0.42 15.00
N SER A 128 -9.24 -0.32 13.72
CA SER A 128 -10.57 -0.55 13.18
C SER A 128 -10.83 -2.03 13.02
N LEU A 129 -12.07 -2.46 13.22
CA LEU A 129 -12.54 -3.81 12.88
C LEU A 129 -13.37 -3.81 11.60
N ASP A 130 -14.00 -2.67 11.28
CA ASP A 130 -14.80 -2.51 10.06
C ASP A 130 -14.71 -1.07 9.55
N GLU A 131 -14.55 -0.93 8.23
CA GLU A 131 -14.50 0.37 7.55
C GLU A 131 -15.61 0.53 6.49
N ASP A 132 -16.57 -0.35 6.41
CA ASP A 132 -17.71 -0.19 5.50
C ASP A 132 -18.47 1.14 5.72
N PRO A 133 -18.65 1.65 6.96
CA PRO A 133 -19.25 2.96 7.17
C PRO A 133 -18.37 4.14 6.72
N GLY A 134 -17.06 3.94 6.63
CA GLY A 134 -16.05 4.94 6.25
C GLY A 134 -14.68 4.57 6.77
N TYR A 135 -13.61 5.14 6.20
CA TYR A 135 -12.28 4.97 6.78
C TYR A 135 -12.24 5.45 8.22
N THR A 136 -11.45 4.77 9.06
CA THR A 136 -11.23 5.15 10.45
C THR A 136 -9.99 6.04 10.54
N LEU A 137 -10.20 7.31 10.88
CA LEU A 137 -9.17 8.33 10.97
C LEU A 137 -8.79 8.52 12.43
N PHE A 138 -7.50 8.35 12.78
CA PHE A 138 -6.96 8.56 14.11
C PHE A 138 -6.21 9.89 14.16
N TRP A 139 -6.53 10.72 15.15
CA TRP A 139 -5.85 11.97 15.46
C TRP A 139 -5.40 11.95 16.91
N TYR A 140 -4.10 12.09 17.15
CA TYR A 140 -3.59 12.21 18.50
C TYR A 140 -2.99 13.60 18.72
N ASP A 141 -3.50 14.32 19.74
CA ASP A 141 -2.96 15.60 20.22
C ASP A 141 -2.20 15.35 21.52
N ALA A 142 -0.88 15.24 21.45
CA ALA A 142 0.00 15.04 22.59
C ALA A 142 -0.01 16.21 23.59
N ASN A 143 -0.45 17.42 23.16
CA ASN A 143 -0.54 18.58 24.03
C ASN A 143 -1.78 18.52 24.93
N LYS A 144 -2.81 17.79 24.51
CA LYS A 144 -4.05 17.57 25.24
C LYS A 144 -4.16 16.17 25.83
N SER A 145 -3.26 15.26 25.45
CA SER A 145 -3.38 13.82 25.74
C SER A 145 -4.74 13.26 25.27
N GLU A 146 -5.16 13.65 24.06
CA GLU A 146 -6.46 13.28 23.48
C GLU A 146 -6.25 12.48 22.19
N LEU A 147 -6.88 11.31 22.12
CA LEU A 147 -7.06 10.55 20.88
C LEU A 147 -8.47 10.80 20.37
N THR A 148 -8.58 11.37 19.17
CA THR A 148 -9.84 11.53 18.43
C THR A 148 -9.88 10.52 17.31
N ILE A 149 -10.96 9.75 17.22
CA ILE A 149 -11.23 8.78 16.17
C ILE A 149 -12.40 9.33 15.35
N GLN A 150 -12.22 9.44 14.04
CA GLN A 150 -13.25 9.95 13.13
C GLN A 150 -13.61 8.90 12.08
N ARG A 151 -14.83 8.98 11.58
CA ARG A 151 -15.28 8.16 10.46
C ARG A 151 -15.38 9.03 9.22
N ASP A 152 -14.71 8.63 8.13
CA ASP A 152 -14.80 9.30 6.82
C ASP A 152 -16.08 8.87 6.10
N CYS A 153 -17.20 9.43 6.54
CA CYS A 153 -18.54 9.12 6.04
C CYS A 153 -19.38 10.36 5.74
N LYS A 154 -18.73 11.51 5.54
CA LYS A 154 -19.43 12.74 5.20
C LYS A 154 -20.25 12.56 3.92
N ASP A 155 -21.47 13.12 3.90
CA ASP A 155 -22.46 13.09 2.82
C ASP A 155 -23.12 11.72 2.58
N VAL A 156 -22.78 10.68 3.35
CA VAL A 156 -23.50 9.38 3.35
C VAL A 156 -24.84 9.54 4.05
N GLN A 157 -25.90 8.97 3.47
CA GLN A 157 -27.23 8.92 4.06
C GLN A 157 -27.37 7.71 4.98
N THR A 158 -28.01 7.92 6.13
CA THR A 158 -28.34 6.85 7.06
C THR A 158 -29.80 6.95 7.50
N ASN A 159 -30.41 5.78 7.79
CA ASN A 159 -31.74 5.65 8.38
C ASN A 159 -31.82 4.30 9.09
N GLY A 160 -32.08 4.29 10.38
CA GLY A 160 -32.07 3.09 11.21
C GLY A 160 -30.79 2.92 12.01
N ILE A 161 -30.28 1.71 12.16
CA ILE A 161 -29.06 1.45 12.94
C ILE A 161 -27.83 1.83 12.11
N PHE A 162 -27.07 2.80 12.59
CA PHE A 162 -25.80 3.20 12.03
C PHE A 162 -24.65 2.66 12.90
N HIS A 163 -23.79 1.85 12.32
CA HIS A 163 -22.57 1.30 12.93
C HIS A 163 -21.46 2.35 12.86
N ALA A 164 -21.50 3.29 13.82
CA ALA A 164 -20.56 4.41 13.79
C ALA A 164 -19.11 3.93 13.97
N PHE A 165 -18.88 3.04 14.94
CA PHE A 165 -17.56 2.48 15.22
C PHE A 165 -17.64 1.03 15.69
N ASP A 166 -16.76 0.22 15.12
CA ASP A 166 -16.36 -1.10 15.60
C ASP A 166 -14.83 -1.04 15.71
N LEU A 167 -14.32 -0.95 16.95
CA LEU A 167 -12.93 -0.66 17.26
C LEU A 167 -12.33 -1.72 18.16
N PHE A 168 -11.03 -1.97 17.97
CA PHE A 168 -10.22 -2.88 18.75
C PHE A 168 -9.19 -2.11 19.58
N TYR A 169 -8.90 -2.60 20.80
CA TYR A 169 -7.83 -2.13 21.65
C TYR A 169 -7.20 -3.29 22.40
N ALA A 170 -5.87 -3.34 22.42
CA ALA A 170 -5.12 -4.27 23.25
C ALA A 170 -3.81 -3.66 23.76
N GLU A 171 -3.35 -4.16 24.91
CA GLU A 171 -2.01 -3.88 25.47
C GLU A 171 -1.23 -5.19 25.62
N GLY A 172 0.05 -5.17 25.23
CA GLY A 172 0.91 -6.35 25.30
C GLY A 172 2.20 -6.18 24.52
N SER A 173 2.85 -7.28 24.21
CA SER A 173 3.92 -7.33 23.22
C SER A 173 3.37 -7.07 21.82
N GLU A 174 4.24 -6.75 20.88
CA GLU A 174 3.85 -6.55 19.48
C GLU A 174 3.05 -7.73 18.92
N GLU A 175 3.59 -8.94 19.09
CA GLU A 175 2.98 -10.17 18.58
C GLU A 175 1.57 -10.39 19.18
N GLU A 176 1.42 -10.23 20.50
CA GLU A 176 0.14 -10.42 21.18
C GLU A 176 -0.93 -9.46 20.68
N VAL A 177 -0.64 -8.15 20.59
CA VAL A 177 -1.67 -7.16 20.24
C VAL A 177 -2.08 -7.23 18.78
N PHE A 178 -1.15 -7.48 17.85
CA PHE A 178 -1.50 -7.60 16.44
C PHE A 178 -2.18 -8.92 16.12
N HIS A 179 -1.76 -10.03 16.75
CA HIS A 179 -2.42 -11.32 16.59
C HIS A 179 -3.88 -11.25 17.08
N ALA A 180 -4.09 -10.70 18.29
CA ALA A 180 -5.44 -10.52 18.83
C ALA A 180 -6.33 -9.62 17.92
N TRP A 181 -5.75 -8.58 17.29
CA TRP A 181 -6.50 -7.74 16.34
C TRP A 181 -6.94 -8.53 15.11
N PHE A 182 -6.02 -9.28 14.48
CA PHE A 182 -6.35 -10.08 13.30
C PHE A 182 -7.33 -11.22 13.63
N ASP A 183 -7.21 -11.83 14.80
CA ASP A 183 -8.17 -12.84 15.29
C ASP A 183 -9.56 -12.24 15.50
N ALA A 184 -9.66 -11.01 16.08
CA ALA A 184 -10.93 -10.32 16.25
C ALA A 184 -11.65 -10.02 14.92
N MET A 185 -10.89 -9.94 13.80
CA MET A 185 -11.44 -9.79 12.45
C MET A 185 -11.69 -11.14 11.73
N ASP A 186 -11.36 -12.28 12.34
CA ASP A 186 -11.28 -13.61 11.67
C ASP A 186 -10.46 -13.55 10.36
N LEU A 187 -9.41 -12.73 10.38
CA LEU A 187 -8.61 -12.46 9.20
C LEU A 187 -7.65 -13.61 8.91
N LYS A 188 -7.67 -14.10 7.67
CA LYS A 188 -6.80 -15.17 7.20
C LYS A 188 -6.13 -14.75 5.89
N PRO A 189 -4.80 -14.84 5.79
CA PRO A 189 -4.12 -14.55 4.54
C PRO A 189 -4.41 -15.63 3.50
N LEU A 190 -4.51 -15.25 2.23
CA LEU A 190 -4.71 -16.19 1.11
C LEU A 190 -3.47 -17.06 0.89
N THR A 191 -2.29 -16.57 1.25
CA THR A 191 -1.03 -17.33 1.21
C THR A 191 -0.10 -16.90 2.34
N THR A 192 0.79 -17.83 2.75
CA THR A 192 1.91 -17.55 3.66
C THR A 192 3.26 -17.86 3.01
N LYS A 193 3.25 -18.17 1.71
CA LYS A 193 4.47 -18.50 0.96
C LYS A 193 5.16 -17.24 0.48
N LYS A 194 6.46 -17.13 0.72
CA LYS A 194 7.28 -16.06 0.14
C LYS A 194 7.33 -16.20 -1.38
N LEU A 195 7.25 -15.07 -2.05
CA LEU A 195 7.39 -14.93 -3.50
C LEU A 195 8.79 -14.38 -3.80
N PHE A 196 9.54 -15.09 -4.62
CA PHE A 196 10.84 -14.68 -5.13
C PHE A 196 10.71 -14.36 -6.62
N GLY A 197 11.57 -13.50 -7.14
CA GLY A 197 11.54 -13.27 -8.58
C GLY A 197 12.18 -11.98 -9.06
N TYR A 198 11.65 -11.49 -10.18
CA TYR A 198 12.11 -10.35 -10.94
C TYR A 198 10.95 -9.43 -11.32
N SER A 199 11.21 -8.11 -11.36
CA SER A 199 10.34 -7.10 -11.94
C SER A 199 11.13 -6.21 -12.90
N SER A 200 10.61 -5.95 -14.09
CA SER A 200 11.31 -5.17 -15.12
C SER A 200 11.39 -3.66 -14.83
N TRP A 201 10.60 -3.15 -13.85
CA TRP A 201 10.39 -1.71 -13.68
C TRP A 201 11.67 -0.90 -13.53
N TYR A 202 12.45 -1.12 -12.47
CA TYR A 202 13.62 -0.26 -12.15
C TYR A 202 14.83 -0.51 -13.04
N ASN A 203 14.82 -1.56 -13.88
CA ASN A 203 15.86 -1.78 -14.88
C ASN A 203 15.60 -0.98 -16.15
N HIS A 204 14.35 -0.91 -16.56
CA HIS A 204 13.98 -0.38 -17.87
C HIS A 204 12.93 0.75 -17.79
N TYR A 205 12.18 0.89 -16.67
CA TYR A 205 10.96 1.71 -16.62
C TYR A 205 10.05 1.33 -17.79
N GLN A 206 9.41 2.29 -18.45
CA GLN A 206 8.57 2.04 -19.62
C GLN A 206 9.35 1.70 -20.90
N ASP A 207 10.70 1.83 -20.90
CA ASP A 207 11.55 1.48 -22.06
C ASP A 207 11.84 -0.03 -22.12
N ILE A 208 10.80 -0.86 -21.99
CA ILE A 208 10.86 -2.30 -22.19
C ILE A 208 10.56 -2.67 -23.64
N SER A 209 11.07 -3.81 -24.07
CA SER A 209 10.74 -4.43 -25.34
C SER A 209 10.85 -5.95 -25.25
N GLU A 210 10.27 -6.66 -26.19
CA GLU A 210 10.35 -8.13 -26.27
C GLU A 210 11.80 -8.63 -26.17
N ASP A 211 12.74 -7.98 -26.85
CA ASP A 211 14.16 -8.37 -26.83
C ASP A 211 14.81 -8.14 -25.46
N LYS A 212 14.53 -7.00 -24.81
CA LYS A 212 15.05 -6.69 -23.47
C LYS A 212 14.51 -7.68 -22.44
N ILE A 213 13.21 -7.98 -22.48
CA ILE A 213 12.56 -8.96 -21.59
C ILE A 213 13.14 -10.37 -21.82
N ARG A 214 13.33 -10.79 -23.07
CA ARG A 214 14.00 -12.07 -23.40
C ARG A 214 15.44 -12.13 -22.89
N TYR A 215 16.17 -11.01 -23.00
CA TYR A 215 17.53 -10.93 -22.49
C TYR A 215 17.56 -11.11 -20.97
N ASP A 216 16.71 -10.41 -20.22
CA ASP A 216 16.64 -10.56 -18.77
C ASP A 216 16.22 -11.97 -18.35
N LEU A 217 15.22 -12.54 -19.03
CA LEU A 217 14.77 -13.92 -18.80
C LEU A 217 15.89 -14.95 -19.05
N SER A 218 16.77 -14.68 -20.02
CA SER A 218 17.87 -15.60 -20.36
C SER A 218 18.84 -15.83 -19.21
N GLY A 219 18.99 -14.84 -18.32
CA GLY A 219 19.89 -14.92 -17.17
C GLY A 219 19.28 -15.50 -15.90
N CYS A 220 17.96 -15.70 -15.86
CA CYS A 220 17.27 -16.12 -14.64
C CYS A 220 17.69 -17.49 -14.13
N ASP A 221 18.11 -18.40 -15.02
CA ASP A 221 18.58 -19.74 -14.65
C ASP A 221 19.80 -19.74 -13.71
N LYS A 222 20.52 -18.61 -13.62
CA LYS A 222 21.66 -18.45 -12.71
C LYS A 222 21.22 -18.35 -11.25
N VAL A 223 20.00 -17.85 -10.96
CA VAL A 223 19.57 -17.45 -9.62
C VAL A 223 18.15 -17.88 -9.24
N PHE A 224 17.28 -18.18 -10.21
CA PHE A 224 15.89 -18.53 -9.98
C PHE A 224 15.72 -20.04 -9.72
N GLN A 225 14.63 -20.33 -9.03
CA GLN A 225 14.12 -21.68 -8.80
C GLN A 225 12.74 -21.83 -9.44
N PRO A 226 12.26 -23.09 -9.64
CA PRO A 226 10.91 -23.30 -10.13
C PRO A 226 9.85 -22.55 -9.30
N ASN A 227 8.86 -21.98 -9.98
CA ASN A 227 7.80 -21.13 -9.43
C ASN A 227 8.23 -19.76 -8.92
N ASP A 228 9.48 -19.31 -9.15
CA ASP A 228 9.82 -17.90 -8.99
C ASP A 228 9.08 -17.05 -10.03
N LEU A 229 8.76 -15.83 -9.68
CA LEU A 229 8.01 -14.89 -10.53
C LEU A 229 8.93 -14.19 -11.52
N PHE A 230 8.53 -14.13 -12.78
CA PHE A 230 9.07 -13.22 -13.77
C PHE A 230 7.98 -12.22 -14.17
N GLN A 231 8.06 -10.99 -13.68
CA GLN A 231 7.05 -9.95 -13.87
C GLN A 231 7.45 -8.94 -14.93
N ILE A 232 6.58 -8.74 -15.91
CA ILE A 232 6.62 -7.67 -16.91
C ILE A 232 5.84 -6.49 -16.31
N ASP A 233 6.53 -5.39 -16.04
CA ASP A 233 5.95 -4.18 -15.46
C ASP A 233 5.44 -3.21 -16.56
N ASP A 234 5.03 -1.96 -16.20
CA ASP A 234 4.49 -0.91 -17.07
C ASP A 234 5.33 -0.71 -18.36
N GLY A 235 4.67 -0.49 -19.47
CA GLY A 235 5.26 -0.17 -20.78
C GLY A 235 5.08 -1.24 -21.85
N TRP A 236 4.32 -2.30 -21.60
CA TRP A 236 3.97 -3.33 -22.58
C TRP A 236 2.75 -2.93 -23.42
N GLU A 237 1.87 -2.09 -22.87
CA GLU A 237 0.67 -1.55 -23.50
C GLU A 237 0.98 -0.30 -24.34
N PRO A 238 0.13 0.05 -25.33
CA PRO A 238 0.26 1.30 -26.09
C PRO A 238 0.13 2.55 -25.20
N PHE A 239 -0.86 2.58 -24.34
CA PHE A 239 -1.14 3.60 -23.33
C PHE A 239 -1.83 2.98 -22.13
N VAL A 240 -1.59 3.54 -20.94
CA VAL A 240 -2.28 3.11 -19.70
C VAL A 240 -3.79 3.28 -19.86
N GLY A 241 -4.52 2.17 -19.80
CA GLY A 241 -5.95 2.09 -20.09
C GLY A 241 -6.28 1.20 -21.28
N ASP A 242 -5.40 1.07 -22.27
CA ASP A 242 -5.60 0.25 -23.49
C ASP A 242 -5.11 -1.20 -23.26
N TRP A 243 -5.69 -1.89 -22.29
CA TRP A 243 -5.21 -3.18 -21.76
C TRP A 243 -5.44 -4.40 -22.65
N LEU A 244 -6.20 -4.26 -23.74
CA LEU A 244 -6.48 -5.36 -24.67
C LEU A 244 -5.48 -5.48 -25.80
N GLU A 245 -4.58 -4.51 -25.91
CA GLU A 245 -3.58 -4.40 -26.97
C GLU A 245 -2.18 -4.34 -26.38
N THR A 246 -1.20 -4.84 -27.13
CA THR A 246 0.23 -4.63 -26.82
C THR A 246 0.81 -3.57 -27.73
N ASP A 247 1.81 -2.83 -27.25
CA ASP A 247 2.60 -1.95 -28.12
C ASP A 247 3.27 -2.80 -29.22
N SER A 248 2.76 -2.74 -30.44
CA SER A 248 3.19 -3.57 -31.55
C SER A 248 4.63 -3.30 -32.02
N VAL A 249 5.21 -2.15 -31.63
CA VAL A 249 6.61 -1.83 -31.92
C VAL A 249 7.53 -2.47 -30.89
N LYS A 250 7.15 -2.42 -29.62
CA LYS A 250 7.92 -3.01 -28.52
C LYS A 250 7.75 -4.54 -28.43
N PHE A 251 6.53 -5.03 -28.68
CA PHE A 251 6.14 -6.45 -28.58
C PHE A 251 5.48 -6.94 -29.88
N PRO A 252 6.24 -7.05 -30.98
CA PRO A 252 5.69 -7.41 -32.29
C PRO A 252 5.06 -8.81 -32.34
N ASN A 253 5.43 -9.71 -31.44
CA ASN A 253 4.87 -11.06 -31.34
C ASN A 253 3.84 -11.20 -30.21
N GLY A 254 3.47 -10.09 -29.53
CA GLY A 254 2.57 -10.08 -28.39
C GLY A 254 3.16 -10.73 -27.14
N LEU A 255 2.36 -10.82 -26.06
CA LEU A 255 2.84 -11.32 -24.77
C LEU A 255 2.79 -12.85 -24.62
N LYS A 256 1.85 -13.53 -25.28
CA LYS A 256 1.67 -14.99 -25.12
C LYS A 256 2.95 -15.79 -25.37
N ALA A 257 3.70 -15.44 -26.43
CA ALA A 257 4.95 -16.12 -26.76
C ALA A 257 6.05 -15.91 -25.68
N LEU A 258 6.04 -14.79 -24.97
CA LEU A 258 6.93 -14.55 -23.82
C LEU A 258 6.50 -15.36 -22.60
N VAL A 259 5.19 -15.39 -22.31
CA VAL A 259 4.62 -16.19 -21.22
C VAL A 259 4.97 -17.67 -21.41
N ASP A 260 4.83 -18.21 -22.61
CA ASP A 260 5.21 -19.59 -22.92
C ASP A 260 6.69 -19.87 -22.63
N GLN A 261 7.58 -18.89 -22.90
CA GLN A 261 9.00 -19.04 -22.60
C GLN A 261 9.30 -18.95 -21.10
N ILE A 262 8.57 -18.11 -20.35
CA ILE A 262 8.66 -18.04 -18.89
C ILE A 262 8.25 -19.38 -18.29
N HIS A 263 7.11 -19.91 -18.72
CA HIS A 263 6.60 -21.21 -18.28
C HIS A 263 7.51 -22.38 -18.67
N ALA A 264 8.10 -22.34 -19.87
CA ALA A 264 9.06 -23.37 -20.31
C ALA A 264 10.31 -23.45 -19.43
N LYS A 265 10.66 -22.36 -18.72
CA LYS A 265 11.72 -22.34 -17.70
C LYS A 265 11.24 -22.75 -16.30
N GLY A 266 9.96 -23.03 -16.13
CA GLY A 266 9.35 -23.41 -14.85
C GLY A 266 9.04 -22.23 -13.92
N TYR A 267 9.00 -21.01 -14.45
CA TYR A 267 8.70 -19.79 -13.68
C TYR A 267 7.23 -19.39 -13.83
N LYS A 268 6.72 -18.60 -12.87
CA LYS A 268 5.44 -17.92 -12.98
C LYS A 268 5.58 -16.66 -13.82
N ALA A 269 4.59 -16.37 -14.65
CA ALA A 269 4.49 -15.14 -15.42
C ALA A 269 3.63 -14.09 -14.68
N GLY A 270 4.16 -12.90 -14.47
CA GLY A 270 3.44 -11.77 -13.87
C GLY A 270 3.29 -10.60 -14.84
N LEU A 271 2.16 -9.88 -14.74
CA LEU A 271 1.87 -8.69 -15.54
C LEU A 271 1.43 -7.52 -14.68
N TRP A 272 1.92 -6.33 -14.97
CA TRP A 272 1.47 -5.08 -14.36
C TRP A 272 0.26 -4.52 -15.08
N LEU A 273 -0.72 -4.02 -14.31
CA LEU A 273 -1.89 -3.27 -14.79
C LEU A 273 -2.26 -2.18 -13.78
N ALA A 274 -2.89 -1.10 -14.26
CA ALA A 274 -3.57 -0.10 -13.43
C ALA A 274 -5.06 -0.07 -13.79
N PRO A 275 -5.86 -1.05 -13.30
CA PRO A 275 -7.17 -1.38 -13.87
C PRO A 275 -8.24 -0.30 -13.69
N PHE A 276 -8.08 0.59 -12.71
CA PHE A 276 -9.08 1.62 -12.39
C PHE A 276 -8.74 3.00 -12.91
N VAL A 277 -7.73 3.10 -13.78
CA VAL A 277 -7.29 4.37 -14.35
C VAL A 277 -7.00 4.26 -15.84
N ALA A 278 -7.09 5.38 -16.54
CA ALA A 278 -6.60 5.50 -17.90
C ALA A 278 -5.94 6.87 -18.11
N GLU A 279 -4.87 6.89 -18.90
CA GLU A 279 -4.22 8.14 -19.26
C GLU A 279 -4.96 8.89 -20.38
N GLU A 280 -4.72 10.21 -20.47
CA GLU A 280 -5.41 11.09 -21.42
C GLU A 280 -5.23 10.67 -22.88
N LYS A 281 -4.09 10.09 -23.23
CA LYS A 281 -3.77 9.65 -24.61
C LYS A 281 -4.35 8.29 -24.96
N SER A 282 -4.85 7.51 -24.00
CA SER A 282 -5.40 6.18 -24.28
C SER A 282 -6.64 6.27 -25.20
N SER A 283 -6.81 5.26 -26.02
CA SER A 283 -8.02 5.08 -26.82
C SER A 283 -9.27 4.99 -25.93
N LEU A 284 -9.10 4.37 -24.75
CA LEU A 284 -10.16 4.28 -23.74
C LEU A 284 -10.66 5.67 -23.33
N TYR A 285 -9.76 6.58 -22.95
CA TYR A 285 -10.13 7.94 -22.53
C TYR A 285 -10.74 8.74 -23.68
N GLN A 286 -10.19 8.63 -24.88
CA GLN A 286 -10.64 9.40 -26.04
C GLN A 286 -12.02 8.97 -26.55
N ASN A 287 -12.33 7.67 -26.50
CA ASN A 287 -13.54 7.11 -27.09
C ASN A 287 -14.71 6.97 -26.08
N HIS A 288 -14.42 6.90 -24.78
CA HIS A 288 -15.39 6.62 -23.72
C HIS A 288 -15.33 7.64 -22.57
N PRO A 289 -15.54 8.94 -22.82
CA PRO A 289 -15.45 9.98 -21.79
C PRO A 289 -16.49 9.81 -20.66
N ASP A 290 -17.58 9.10 -20.91
CA ASP A 290 -18.65 8.75 -19.97
C ASP A 290 -18.27 7.62 -19.00
N TRP A 291 -17.18 6.89 -19.25
CA TRP A 291 -16.70 5.83 -18.38
C TRP A 291 -15.87 6.34 -17.20
N PHE A 292 -15.59 7.63 -17.17
CA PHE A 292 -14.75 8.23 -16.13
C PHE A 292 -15.57 8.85 -15.01
N LEU A 293 -15.06 8.75 -13.80
CA LEU A 293 -15.65 9.40 -12.65
C LEU A 293 -15.58 10.92 -12.80
N HIS A 294 -16.74 11.61 -12.73
CA HIS A 294 -16.81 13.04 -12.86
C HIS A 294 -16.97 13.73 -11.51
N HIS A 295 -16.25 14.83 -11.32
CA HIS A 295 -16.41 15.74 -10.20
C HIS A 295 -16.60 17.17 -10.73
N HIS A 296 -17.70 17.83 -10.33
CA HIS A 296 -18.10 19.13 -10.89
C HIS A 296 -18.14 19.17 -12.42
N GLY A 297 -18.64 18.10 -13.05
CA GLY A 297 -18.82 18.00 -14.51
C GLY A 297 -17.53 17.78 -15.31
N LYS A 298 -16.41 17.46 -14.65
CA LYS A 298 -15.13 17.13 -15.30
C LYS A 298 -14.63 15.77 -14.85
N PRO A 299 -13.97 14.99 -15.74
CA PRO A 299 -13.30 13.77 -15.33
C PRO A 299 -12.30 14.02 -14.19
N TRP A 300 -12.28 13.13 -13.22
CA TRP A 300 -11.41 13.27 -12.05
C TRP A 300 -9.99 12.84 -12.37
N CYS A 301 -9.09 13.82 -12.49
CA CYS A 301 -7.65 13.58 -12.66
C CYS A 301 -7.02 13.14 -11.34
N LEU A 302 -6.28 12.03 -11.35
CA LEU A 302 -5.62 11.42 -10.19
C LEU A 302 -4.14 11.79 -10.09
N GLY A 303 -3.54 12.35 -11.11
CA GLY A 303 -2.14 12.74 -11.09
C GLY A 303 -1.58 13.08 -12.47
N ALA A 304 -0.28 13.33 -12.50
CA ALA A 304 0.44 13.80 -13.68
C ALA A 304 1.34 12.72 -14.32
N ASN A 305 1.27 11.47 -13.85
CA ASN A 305 1.99 10.37 -14.49
C ASN A 305 1.52 10.20 -15.94
N TRP A 306 2.38 9.70 -16.80
CA TRP A 306 2.13 9.51 -18.22
C TRP A 306 1.68 10.83 -18.89
N SER A 307 0.53 10.84 -19.55
CA SER A 307 -0.08 12.07 -20.12
C SER A 307 -1.09 12.76 -19.19
N GLY A 308 -1.06 12.43 -17.87
CA GLY A 308 -2.14 12.69 -16.91
C GLY A 308 -3.13 11.53 -16.91
N PHE A 309 -3.61 11.09 -15.74
CA PHE A 309 -4.47 9.91 -15.66
C PHE A 309 -5.72 10.17 -14.83
N TYR A 310 -6.77 9.44 -15.16
CA TYR A 310 -8.14 9.70 -14.73
C TYR A 310 -8.78 8.44 -14.17
N SER A 311 -9.65 8.61 -13.18
CA SER A 311 -10.38 7.55 -12.50
C SER A 311 -11.50 6.99 -13.38
N LEU A 312 -11.54 5.67 -13.57
CA LEU A 312 -12.69 4.97 -14.15
C LEU A 312 -13.84 4.89 -13.13
N ASP A 313 -15.07 4.98 -13.61
CA ASP A 313 -16.25 4.81 -12.76
C ASP A 313 -16.64 3.32 -12.66
N ILE A 314 -16.31 2.71 -11.51
CA ILE A 314 -16.62 1.30 -11.24
C ILE A 314 -18.14 1.00 -11.10
N ASP A 315 -18.99 2.02 -11.11
CA ASP A 315 -20.45 1.85 -11.16
C ASP A 315 -20.97 1.80 -12.59
N HIS A 316 -20.15 2.17 -13.59
CA HIS A 316 -20.53 2.11 -14.98
C HIS A 316 -20.51 0.66 -15.49
N PRO A 317 -21.61 0.10 -16.02
CA PRO A 317 -21.68 -1.30 -16.42
C PRO A 317 -20.69 -1.68 -17.52
N ASP A 318 -20.39 -0.77 -18.46
CA ASP A 318 -19.46 -1.03 -19.54
C ASP A 318 -18.00 -1.03 -19.04
N VAL A 319 -17.65 -0.25 -18.01
CA VAL A 319 -16.34 -0.33 -17.33
C VAL A 319 -16.17 -1.72 -16.71
N ILE A 320 -17.19 -2.23 -16.03
CA ILE A 320 -17.17 -3.58 -15.45
C ILE A 320 -17.04 -4.65 -16.55
N ALA A 321 -17.75 -4.51 -17.67
CA ALA A 321 -17.64 -5.41 -18.80
C ALA A 321 -16.24 -5.38 -19.43
N TYR A 322 -15.69 -4.19 -19.64
CA TYR A 322 -14.33 -4.00 -20.15
C TYR A 322 -13.28 -4.65 -19.25
N LEU A 323 -13.33 -4.40 -17.93
CA LEU A 323 -12.37 -5.00 -17.01
C LEU A 323 -12.47 -6.53 -17.00
N LYS A 324 -13.68 -7.11 -17.07
CA LYS A 324 -13.84 -8.57 -17.22
C LYS A 324 -13.18 -9.10 -18.49
N GLN A 325 -13.29 -8.37 -19.60
CA GLN A 325 -12.64 -8.72 -20.85
C GLN A 325 -11.12 -8.62 -20.74
N VAL A 326 -10.59 -7.58 -20.09
CA VAL A 326 -9.15 -7.41 -19.83
C VAL A 326 -8.60 -8.61 -19.03
N PHE A 327 -9.24 -8.97 -17.91
CA PHE A 327 -8.76 -10.09 -17.09
C PHE A 327 -8.91 -11.44 -17.78
N HIS A 328 -9.95 -11.63 -18.60
CA HIS A 328 -10.03 -12.79 -19.49
C HIS A 328 -8.85 -12.84 -20.49
N GLN A 329 -8.51 -11.69 -21.11
CA GLN A 329 -7.36 -11.61 -22.02
C GLN A 329 -6.05 -11.98 -21.31
N VAL A 330 -5.83 -11.43 -20.09
CA VAL A 330 -4.61 -11.65 -19.32
C VAL A 330 -4.47 -13.10 -18.85
N TYR A 331 -5.53 -13.68 -18.29
CA TYR A 331 -5.45 -15.00 -17.67
C TYR A 331 -5.74 -16.16 -18.63
N ASP A 332 -6.79 -16.03 -19.46
CA ASP A 332 -7.25 -17.14 -20.27
C ASP A 332 -6.60 -17.17 -21.66
N VAL A 333 -6.20 -15.99 -22.21
CA VAL A 333 -5.58 -15.90 -23.53
C VAL A 333 -4.06 -15.81 -23.45
N TRP A 334 -3.53 -14.90 -22.61
CA TRP A 334 -2.07 -14.75 -22.44
C TRP A 334 -1.49 -15.69 -21.40
N ASP A 335 -2.31 -16.25 -20.48
CA ASP A 335 -1.97 -17.29 -19.51
C ASP A 335 -1.00 -16.81 -18.41
N PHE A 336 -1.19 -15.57 -17.92
CA PHE A 336 -0.45 -15.09 -16.76
C PHE A 336 -0.92 -15.76 -15.47
N ASP A 337 -0.01 -15.91 -14.50
CA ASP A 337 -0.26 -16.53 -13.20
C ASP A 337 -0.58 -15.49 -12.12
N LEU A 338 0.02 -14.30 -12.23
CA LEU A 338 -0.09 -13.22 -11.28
C LEU A 338 -0.29 -11.88 -11.99
N VAL A 339 -1.08 -11.00 -11.37
CA VAL A 339 -1.16 -9.61 -11.77
C VAL A 339 -0.70 -8.69 -10.63
N LYS A 340 0.20 -7.74 -10.94
CA LYS A 340 0.46 -6.58 -10.10
C LYS A 340 -0.54 -5.50 -10.49
N LEU A 341 -1.43 -5.17 -9.56
CA LEU A 341 -2.50 -4.19 -9.76
C LEU A 341 -2.16 -2.89 -9.05
N ASP A 342 -1.92 -1.85 -9.82
CA ASP A 342 -1.41 -0.58 -9.32
C ASP A 342 -2.44 0.55 -9.39
N PHE A 343 -2.17 1.67 -8.70
CA PHE A 343 -3.05 2.83 -8.61
C PHE A 343 -4.49 2.50 -8.19
N LEU A 344 -4.66 1.46 -7.36
CA LEU A 344 -5.98 0.95 -6.98
C LEU A 344 -6.83 1.97 -6.22
N TYR A 345 -6.20 2.95 -5.49
CA TYR A 345 -6.93 4.04 -4.84
C TYR A 345 -7.80 4.84 -5.83
N GLY A 346 -7.49 4.77 -7.12
CA GLY A 346 -8.26 5.41 -8.19
C GLY A 346 -9.71 4.93 -8.30
N ALA A 347 -10.06 3.75 -7.77
CA ALA A 347 -11.43 3.24 -7.79
C ALA A 347 -12.41 4.04 -6.90
N ALA A 348 -11.90 4.67 -5.83
CA ALA A 348 -12.75 5.26 -4.80
C ALA A 348 -12.25 6.64 -4.30
N PRO A 349 -11.99 7.62 -5.19
CA PRO A 349 -11.60 8.95 -4.76
C PRO A 349 -12.75 9.68 -4.03
N PHE A 350 -13.99 9.27 -4.26
CA PHE A 350 -15.20 9.79 -3.62
C PHE A 350 -16.13 8.64 -3.21
N GLY A 351 -16.88 8.85 -2.13
CA GLY A 351 -18.11 8.13 -1.83
C GLY A 351 -19.31 8.78 -2.53
N ASN A 352 -20.49 8.29 -2.21
CA ASN A 352 -21.76 8.86 -2.65
C ASN A 352 -22.79 8.80 -1.50
N ALA A 353 -24.02 9.19 -1.78
CA ALA A 353 -25.06 9.19 -0.75
C ALA A 353 -25.38 7.79 -0.17
N SER A 354 -25.07 6.71 -0.90
CA SER A 354 -25.40 5.33 -0.51
C SER A 354 -24.21 4.56 0.06
N GLU A 355 -22.99 4.99 -0.20
CA GLU A 355 -21.78 4.30 0.28
C GLU A 355 -20.60 5.26 0.54
N SER A 356 -19.81 4.90 1.54
CA SER A 356 -18.55 5.57 1.84
C SER A 356 -17.46 5.23 0.81
N ARG A 357 -16.39 6.02 0.78
CA ARG A 357 -15.19 5.73 -0.04
C ARG A 357 -14.56 4.39 0.32
N ALA A 358 -14.50 4.07 1.62
CA ALA A 358 -13.93 2.82 2.10
C ALA A 358 -14.72 1.60 1.63
N LYS A 359 -16.06 1.64 1.73
CA LYS A 359 -16.93 0.59 1.20
C LYS A 359 -16.79 0.42 -0.30
N ARG A 360 -16.75 1.55 -1.04
CA ARG A 360 -16.53 1.55 -2.49
C ARG A 360 -15.17 0.91 -2.84
N MET A 361 -14.11 1.22 -2.08
CA MET A 361 -12.79 0.63 -2.27
C MET A 361 -12.79 -0.89 -2.02
N LYS A 362 -13.37 -1.33 -0.91
CA LYS A 362 -13.52 -2.76 -0.59
C LYS A 362 -14.28 -3.51 -1.70
N ARG A 363 -15.38 -2.93 -2.19
CA ARG A 363 -16.16 -3.48 -3.32
C ARG A 363 -15.32 -3.57 -4.61
N ALA A 364 -14.47 -2.58 -4.87
CA ALA A 364 -13.56 -2.60 -6.01
C ALA A 364 -12.52 -3.72 -5.91
N ILE A 365 -11.92 -3.92 -4.74
CA ILE A 365 -10.96 -5.02 -4.52
C ILE A 365 -11.66 -6.38 -4.57
N GLN A 366 -12.85 -6.49 -3.97
CA GLN A 366 -13.65 -7.73 -4.06
C GLN A 366 -13.96 -8.09 -5.52
N PHE A 367 -14.34 -7.10 -6.34
CA PHE A 367 -14.55 -7.32 -7.78
C PHE A 367 -13.29 -7.85 -8.47
N LEU A 368 -12.11 -7.29 -8.18
CA LEU A 368 -10.84 -7.79 -8.74
C LEU A 368 -10.56 -9.22 -8.29
N ARG A 369 -10.81 -9.55 -7.01
CA ARG A 369 -10.67 -10.92 -6.51
C ARG A 369 -11.62 -11.89 -7.24
N ASP A 370 -12.88 -11.49 -7.40
CA ASP A 370 -13.91 -12.34 -8.04
C ASP A 370 -13.55 -12.66 -9.49
N ILE A 371 -13.02 -11.69 -10.25
CA ILE A 371 -12.63 -11.93 -11.67
C ILE A 371 -11.28 -12.63 -11.79
N SER A 372 -10.39 -12.52 -10.78
CA SER A 372 -9.10 -13.21 -10.77
C SER A 372 -9.20 -14.66 -10.29
N LYS A 373 -10.29 -15.03 -9.61
CA LYS A 373 -10.54 -16.40 -9.11
C LYS A 373 -9.37 -16.90 -8.24
N ASP A 374 -8.64 -17.92 -8.72
CA ASP A 374 -7.50 -18.57 -8.08
C ASP A 374 -6.14 -17.99 -8.51
N LYS A 375 -6.12 -17.03 -9.42
CA LYS A 375 -4.89 -16.33 -9.84
C LYS A 375 -4.42 -15.35 -8.77
N GLU A 376 -3.11 -15.17 -8.67
CA GLU A 376 -2.50 -14.36 -7.63
C GLU A 376 -2.59 -12.85 -7.93
N ILE A 377 -2.87 -12.05 -6.91
CA ILE A 377 -2.91 -10.59 -6.97
C ILE A 377 -1.82 -10.01 -6.07
N LEU A 378 -0.99 -9.12 -6.64
CA LEU A 378 -0.11 -8.22 -5.91
C LEU A 378 -0.71 -6.82 -5.99
N ALA A 379 -1.27 -6.34 -4.89
CA ALA A 379 -1.91 -5.02 -4.83
C ALA A 379 -0.88 -3.91 -4.58
N CYS A 380 -1.05 -2.77 -5.26
CA CYS A 380 -0.20 -1.59 -5.13
C CYS A 380 -1.05 -0.32 -5.24
N GLY A 381 -0.60 0.78 -4.60
CA GLY A 381 -1.39 2.02 -4.59
C GLY A 381 -2.80 1.81 -4.02
N VAL A 382 -2.93 1.10 -2.91
CA VAL A 382 -4.22 0.74 -2.31
C VAL A 382 -4.27 1.14 -0.83
N PRO A 383 -5.39 1.68 -0.32
CA PRO A 383 -5.65 1.70 1.11
C PRO A 383 -5.58 0.28 1.67
N LEU A 384 -4.80 0.08 2.75
CA LEU A 384 -4.40 -1.28 3.15
C LEU A 384 -5.56 -2.14 3.64
N MET A 385 -6.37 -1.64 4.58
CA MET A 385 -7.40 -2.45 5.24
C MET A 385 -8.47 -2.98 4.27
N PRO A 386 -8.95 -2.25 3.25
CA PRO A 386 -9.86 -2.79 2.24
C PRO A 386 -9.32 -3.99 1.45
N SER A 387 -8.01 -4.22 1.45
CA SER A 387 -7.37 -5.34 0.74
C SER A 387 -7.11 -6.58 1.62
N PHE A 388 -7.33 -6.49 2.94
CA PHE A 388 -7.07 -7.58 3.89
C PHE A 388 -7.85 -8.84 3.53
N GLY A 389 -7.14 -9.97 3.39
CA GLY A 389 -7.73 -11.27 3.04
C GLY A 389 -8.27 -11.39 1.61
N LEU A 390 -8.09 -10.37 0.76
CA LEU A 390 -8.57 -10.36 -0.64
C LEU A 390 -7.45 -10.47 -1.67
N VAL A 391 -6.20 -10.27 -1.25
CA VAL A 391 -5.01 -10.36 -2.12
C VAL A 391 -3.94 -11.23 -1.47
N GLU A 392 -3.15 -11.91 -2.28
CA GLU A 392 -2.03 -12.75 -1.81
C GLU A 392 -0.87 -11.89 -1.33
N TYR A 393 -0.57 -10.82 -2.07
CA TYR A 393 0.56 -9.93 -1.85
C TYR A 393 0.10 -8.47 -1.89
N SER A 394 0.69 -7.62 -1.06
CA SER A 394 0.45 -6.18 -1.15
C SER A 394 1.73 -5.40 -0.91
N ARG A 395 1.97 -4.40 -1.74
CA ARG A 395 2.96 -3.37 -1.49
C ARG A 395 2.67 -2.73 -0.12
N ILE A 396 3.69 -2.43 0.65
CA ILE A 396 3.56 -1.82 1.98
C ILE A 396 4.33 -0.50 2.11
N GLY A 397 5.06 -0.10 1.08
CA GLY A 397 5.86 1.11 1.02
C GLY A 397 5.73 1.82 -0.32
N CYS A 398 6.25 3.04 -0.38
CA CYS A 398 6.48 3.73 -1.63
C CYS A 398 7.55 2.99 -2.47
N ASP A 399 7.67 3.37 -3.72
CA ASP A 399 8.73 2.86 -4.59
C ASP A 399 10.11 3.13 -3.99
N VAL A 400 11.00 2.14 -4.08
CA VAL A 400 12.43 2.36 -3.86
C VAL A 400 12.97 3.28 -4.96
N GLY A 401 14.00 4.08 -4.64
CA GLY A 401 14.69 4.91 -5.61
C GLY A 401 15.96 4.23 -6.14
N LEU A 402 16.51 4.76 -7.21
CA LEU A 402 17.88 4.45 -7.62
C LEU A 402 18.91 5.21 -6.77
N ASP A 403 18.45 6.07 -5.87
CA ASP A 403 19.19 6.78 -4.83
C ASP A 403 18.55 6.56 -3.44
N TRP A 404 19.18 7.09 -2.38
CA TRP A 404 18.72 6.89 -1.01
C TRP A 404 17.53 7.77 -0.59
N ASP A 405 17.55 9.01 -0.86
CA ASP A 405 16.60 10.10 -0.58
C ASP A 405 17.33 11.46 -0.69
N ASP A 406 18.24 11.57 -1.65
CA ASP A 406 19.25 12.65 -1.67
C ASP A 406 18.73 13.94 -2.27
N VAL A 407 17.64 13.88 -3.04
CA VAL A 407 17.04 15.05 -3.67
C VAL A 407 16.28 15.85 -2.63
N PHE A 408 16.92 16.88 -2.07
CA PHE A 408 16.39 17.60 -0.90
C PHE A 408 15.02 18.22 -1.11
N TYR A 409 14.67 18.68 -2.31
CA TYR A 409 13.36 19.26 -2.61
C TYR A 409 12.25 18.19 -2.59
N MET A 410 12.56 16.94 -2.89
CA MET A 410 11.60 15.82 -2.78
C MET A 410 11.17 15.60 -1.33
N ARG A 411 12.06 15.85 -0.36
CA ARG A 411 11.75 15.72 1.07
C ARG A 411 10.69 16.72 1.56
N LEU A 412 10.45 17.80 0.80
CA LEU A 412 9.44 18.81 1.09
C LEU A 412 8.07 18.45 0.51
N LEU A 413 7.99 17.39 -0.29
CA LEU A 413 6.80 16.95 -1.00
C LEU A 413 5.93 16.01 -0.14
N HIS A 414 5.04 15.30 -0.82
CA HIS A 414 4.10 14.37 -0.21
C HIS A 414 4.78 13.12 0.38
N ARG A 415 4.08 12.43 1.27
CA ARG A 415 4.59 11.25 1.99
C ARG A 415 4.67 9.99 1.09
N GLU A 416 4.00 10.01 -0.03
CA GLU A 416 3.89 8.94 -1.02
C GLU A 416 4.98 8.99 -2.10
N ARG A 417 5.94 9.91 -1.96
CA ARG A 417 7.03 10.07 -2.94
C ARG A 417 7.96 8.85 -2.99
N ILE A 418 8.59 8.64 -4.13
CA ILE A 418 9.67 7.65 -4.30
C ILE A 418 10.81 7.95 -3.30
N SER A 419 11.24 6.94 -2.54
CA SER A 419 12.34 7.05 -1.58
C SER A 419 12.72 5.69 -1.01
N THR A 420 13.95 5.25 -1.23
CA THR A 420 14.50 4.01 -0.63
C THR A 420 14.42 4.03 0.89
N LYS A 421 14.74 5.18 1.49
CA LYS A 421 14.64 5.38 2.94
C LYS A 421 13.21 5.18 3.47
N ASN A 422 12.21 5.78 2.81
CA ASN A 422 10.81 5.66 3.23
C ASN A 422 10.27 4.24 3.00
N ALA A 423 10.69 3.57 1.94
CA ALA A 423 10.36 2.16 1.69
C ALA A 423 10.87 1.26 2.83
N ILE A 424 12.10 1.45 3.29
CA ILE A 424 12.65 0.74 4.46
C ILE A 424 11.84 1.05 5.73
N VAL A 425 11.51 2.33 5.99
CA VAL A 425 10.70 2.73 7.15
C VAL A 425 9.36 1.98 7.16
N ASN A 426 8.68 1.91 6.03
CA ASN A 426 7.41 1.19 5.94
C ASN A 426 7.60 -0.34 6.05
N THR A 427 8.66 -0.90 5.48
CA THR A 427 8.98 -2.34 5.61
C THR A 427 9.11 -2.74 7.08
N VAL A 428 9.75 -1.90 7.87
CA VAL A 428 9.93 -2.13 9.31
C VAL A 428 8.62 -1.90 10.08
N ASN A 429 7.94 -0.78 9.85
CA ASN A 429 6.81 -0.35 10.68
C ASN A 429 5.46 -0.98 10.29
N ARG A 430 5.39 -1.66 9.14
CA ARG A 430 4.22 -2.44 8.69
C ARG A 430 4.49 -3.95 8.64
N ARG A 431 5.61 -4.41 9.24
CA ARG A 431 6.00 -5.84 9.24
C ARG A 431 4.93 -6.76 9.82
N GLN A 432 4.11 -6.24 10.75
CA GLN A 432 3.07 -7.00 11.44
C GLN A 432 1.96 -7.50 10.51
N LEU A 433 1.79 -6.88 9.34
CA LEU A 433 0.81 -7.33 8.34
C LEU A 433 1.25 -8.61 7.63
N ASN A 434 2.57 -8.90 7.60
CA ASN A 434 3.15 -10.03 6.89
C ASN A 434 2.65 -11.36 7.44
N LYS A 435 2.09 -12.22 6.60
CA LYS A 435 1.48 -13.52 6.94
C LYS A 435 0.16 -13.45 7.72
N HIS A 436 -0.36 -12.26 7.98
CA HIS A 436 -1.65 -12.06 8.65
C HIS A 436 -2.70 -11.48 7.70
N ALA A 437 -2.44 -10.33 7.11
CA ALA A 437 -3.35 -9.70 6.16
C ALA A 437 -3.10 -10.17 4.73
N PHE A 438 -1.84 -10.29 4.36
CA PHE A 438 -1.28 -10.73 3.09
C PHE A 438 0.23 -10.98 3.27
N MET A 439 0.95 -11.32 2.21
CA MET A 439 2.41 -11.31 2.20
C MET A 439 2.88 -9.90 1.79
N ASN A 440 3.72 -9.29 2.65
CA ASN A 440 4.22 -7.93 2.45
C ASN A 440 5.16 -7.85 1.25
N ASP A 441 4.88 -6.93 0.32
CA ASP A 441 5.80 -6.53 -0.74
C ASP A 441 6.54 -5.25 -0.35
N PRO A 442 7.82 -5.33 0.02
CA PRO A 442 8.66 -4.18 0.34
C PRO A 442 9.29 -3.52 -0.88
N ASP A 443 8.85 -3.89 -2.10
CA ASP A 443 9.43 -3.55 -3.39
C ASP A 443 10.69 -4.38 -3.72
N VAL A 444 11.56 -3.89 -4.61
CA VAL A 444 12.70 -4.63 -5.15
C VAL A 444 14.01 -4.28 -4.43
N PHE A 445 14.99 -5.19 -4.55
CA PHE A 445 16.37 -4.93 -4.19
C PHE A 445 17.29 -4.92 -5.42
N PHE A 446 18.50 -4.41 -5.24
CA PHE A 446 19.50 -4.28 -6.28
C PHE A 446 20.85 -4.87 -5.85
N ILE A 447 21.54 -5.53 -6.78
CA ILE A 447 22.94 -5.97 -6.64
C ILE A 447 23.81 -5.24 -7.66
N ARG A 448 23.25 -4.82 -8.80
CA ARG A 448 23.96 -4.14 -9.89
C ARG A 448 24.73 -2.92 -9.42
N THR A 449 25.77 -2.58 -10.15
CA THR A 449 26.63 -1.39 -9.93
C THR A 449 26.39 -0.29 -10.94
N GLU A 450 25.75 -0.62 -12.06
CA GLU A 450 25.47 0.31 -13.16
C GLU A 450 24.06 0.88 -13.04
N ASN A 451 23.87 2.11 -13.51
CA ASN A 451 22.57 2.80 -13.50
C ASN A 451 21.89 2.80 -12.13
N ILE A 452 22.68 3.04 -11.08
CA ILE A 452 22.20 3.15 -9.70
C ILE A 452 23.15 4.04 -8.89
N HIS A 453 22.60 4.88 -8.02
CA HIS A 453 23.36 5.80 -7.17
C HIS A 453 23.44 5.32 -5.72
N LEU A 454 22.73 4.24 -5.36
CA LEU A 454 22.85 3.62 -4.04
C LEU A 454 24.27 3.08 -3.83
N MET A 455 24.86 3.40 -2.67
CA MET A 455 26.13 2.80 -2.24
C MET A 455 25.96 1.30 -1.98
N ASP A 456 27.05 0.54 -2.04
CA ASP A 456 27.01 -0.92 -1.80
C ASP A 456 26.39 -1.27 -0.44
N LYS A 457 26.72 -0.50 0.62
CA LYS A 457 26.12 -0.69 1.94
C LYS A 457 24.60 -0.43 1.92
N GLN A 458 24.13 0.60 1.23
CA GLN A 458 22.70 0.92 1.13
C GLN A 458 21.93 -0.17 0.39
N LYS A 459 22.51 -0.74 -0.67
CA LYS A 459 21.94 -1.89 -1.41
C LYS A 459 21.89 -3.14 -0.51
N ASP A 460 22.96 -3.40 0.25
CA ASP A 460 23.04 -4.53 1.15
C ASP A 460 22.02 -4.40 2.31
N ASP A 461 21.93 -3.24 2.94
CA ASP A 461 20.96 -2.95 3.99
C ASP A 461 19.51 -3.13 3.47
N LEU A 462 19.19 -2.57 2.30
CA LEU A 462 17.88 -2.72 1.65
C LEU A 462 17.54 -4.20 1.44
N ALA A 463 18.43 -4.95 0.77
CA ALA A 463 18.21 -6.36 0.45
C ALA A 463 18.04 -7.22 1.71
N ARG A 464 18.85 -7.00 2.75
CA ARG A 464 18.77 -7.77 4.00
C ARG A 464 17.49 -7.47 4.79
N ILE A 465 17.09 -6.20 4.89
CA ILE A 465 15.84 -5.82 5.55
C ILE A 465 14.64 -6.42 4.81
N GLN A 466 14.61 -6.34 3.48
CA GLN A 466 13.55 -6.94 2.68
C GLN A 466 13.54 -8.48 2.77
N ALA A 467 14.71 -9.12 2.76
CA ALA A 467 14.82 -10.57 2.94
C ALA A 467 14.24 -11.03 4.28
N LEU A 468 14.55 -10.31 5.37
CA LEU A 468 14.11 -10.68 6.71
C LEU A 468 12.63 -10.36 6.97
N LEU A 469 12.16 -9.17 6.57
CA LEU A 469 10.85 -8.66 6.97
C LEU A 469 9.78 -8.75 5.85
N GLY A 470 10.20 -8.94 4.59
CA GLY A 470 9.27 -9.04 3.45
C GLY A 470 8.69 -10.43 3.25
N GLY A 471 7.56 -10.48 2.58
CA GLY A 471 6.91 -11.69 2.04
C GLY A 471 7.15 -11.87 0.55
N VAL A 472 7.48 -10.78 -0.14
CA VAL A 472 7.91 -10.74 -1.55
C VAL A 472 9.37 -10.30 -1.59
N PHE A 473 10.17 -10.92 -2.43
CA PHE A 473 11.60 -10.64 -2.57
C PHE A 473 12.00 -10.67 -4.05
N LEU A 474 11.88 -9.53 -4.71
CA LEU A 474 12.13 -9.37 -6.14
C LEU A 474 13.40 -8.56 -6.38
N THR A 475 14.18 -8.95 -7.38
CA THR A 475 15.20 -8.06 -7.96
C THR A 475 14.66 -7.33 -9.19
N SER A 476 15.19 -6.13 -9.46
CA SER A 476 14.96 -5.43 -10.73
C SER A 476 16.28 -5.21 -11.49
N ASP A 477 17.24 -6.08 -11.28
CA ASP A 477 18.47 -6.16 -12.08
C ASP A 477 18.27 -7.15 -13.22
N SER A 478 19.01 -7.01 -14.33
CA SER A 478 19.10 -8.07 -15.34
C SER A 478 19.97 -9.21 -14.83
N PRO A 479 19.42 -10.42 -14.52
CA PRO A 479 20.25 -11.53 -14.09
C PRO A 479 21.24 -12.00 -15.18
N ALA A 480 20.98 -11.65 -16.45
CA ALA A 480 21.89 -11.94 -17.56
C ALA A 480 23.28 -11.28 -17.34
N ASN A 481 23.31 -10.13 -16.69
CA ASN A 481 24.55 -9.37 -16.40
C ASN A 481 25.21 -9.78 -15.08
N TYR A 482 24.65 -10.72 -14.32
CA TYR A 482 25.23 -11.11 -13.03
C TYR A 482 26.57 -11.82 -13.18
N THR A 483 27.57 -11.31 -12.48
CA THR A 483 28.85 -11.98 -12.25
C THR A 483 28.73 -13.07 -11.20
N ASP A 484 29.74 -13.93 -11.05
CA ASP A 484 29.75 -14.98 -10.02
C ASP A 484 29.61 -14.42 -8.59
N ASP A 485 30.16 -13.22 -8.33
CA ASP A 485 29.99 -12.51 -7.05
C ASP A 485 28.55 -12.08 -6.80
N MET A 486 27.89 -11.53 -7.82
CA MET A 486 26.49 -11.13 -7.74
C MET A 486 25.58 -12.34 -7.54
N ILE A 487 25.86 -13.45 -8.24
CA ILE A 487 25.13 -14.72 -8.07
C ILE A 487 25.26 -15.24 -6.63
N ARG A 488 26.49 -15.28 -6.07
CA ARG A 488 26.71 -15.66 -4.68
C ARG A 488 25.91 -14.78 -3.72
N LYS A 489 25.97 -13.46 -3.92
CA LYS A 489 25.27 -12.47 -3.10
C LYS A 489 23.75 -12.63 -3.17
N TYR A 490 23.20 -12.91 -4.35
CA TYR A 490 21.78 -13.21 -4.51
C TYR A 490 21.37 -14.43 -3.69
N HIS A 491 22.14 -15.52 -3.77
CA HIS A 491 21.86 -16.74 -3.01
C HIS A 491 22.01 -16.55 -1.50
N GLU A 492 22.94 -15.70 -1.04
CA GLU A 492 23.05 -15.32 0.38
C GLU A 492 21.79 -14.60 0.86
N TYR A 493 21.27 -13.62 0.10
CA TYR A 493 20.04 -12.93 0.44
C TYR A 493 18.81 -13.84 0.39
N ARG A 494 18.74 -14.71 -0.63
CA ARG A 494 17.66 -15.69 -0.73
C ARG A 494 17.67 -16.66 0.46
N LYS A 495 18.85 -17.09 0.90
CA LYS A 495 19.01 -17.90 2.10
C LYS A 495 18.57 -17.11 3.34
N LEU A 496 18.98 -15.85 3.48
CA LEU A 496 18.56 -14.98 4.58
C LEU A 496 17.04 -14.82 4.66
N ALA A 497 16.36 -14.79 3.51
CA ALA A 497 14.90 -14.72 3.45
C ALA A 497 14.18 -15.94 4.05
N SER A 498 14.87 -17.05 4.32
CA SER A 498 14.34 -18.22 5.03
C SER A 498 14.49 -18.14 6.56
N ALA A 499 15.17 -17.11 7.08
CA ALA A 499 15.37 -16.92 8.50
C ALA A 499 14.05 -16.68 9.26
N LEU A 500 14.00 -17.14 10.49
CA LEU A 500 12.93 -16.81 11.43
C LEU A 500 13.31 -15.56 12.21
N VAL A 501 12.65 -14.44 11.96
CA VAL A 501 12.82 -13.21 12.75
C VAL A 501 12.18 -13.41 14.13
N THR A 502 12.91 -13.10 15.17
CA THR A 502 12.49 -13.29 16.57
C THR A 502 12.27 -11.96 17.30
N ASP A 503 12.94 -10.89 16.90
CA ASP A 503 12.75 -9.56 17.48
C ASP A 503 13.13 -8.45 16.49
N VAL A 504 12.46 -7.32 16.57
CA VAL A 504 12.79 -6.10 15.80
C VAL A 504 12.72 -4.91 16.75
N ASN A 505 13.86 -4.25 16.96
CA ASN A 505 13.97 -3.05 17.78
C ASN A 505 14.26 -1.82 16.92
N THR A 506 13.53 -0.72 17.13
CA THR A 506 13.63 0.54 16.38
C THR A 506 14.00 1.74 17.25
N ASP A 507 14.49 1.54 18.48
CA ASP A 507 14.79 2.64 19.42
C ASP A 507 16.03 3.42 19.00
N GLU A 508 17.10 2.69 18.63
CA GLU A 508 18.38 3.27 18.18
C GLU A 508 18.79 2.64 16.84
N GLY A 509 18.17 3.12 15.74
CA GLY A 509 18.31 2.47 14.44
C GLY A 509 17.39 1.26 14.31
N ILE A 510 17.70 0.33 13.41
CA ILE A 510 16.94 -0.90 13.21
C ILE A 510 17.83 -2.07 13.61
N THR A 511 17.43 -2.81 14.64
CA THR A 511 18.10 -4.05 15.06
C THR A 511 17.14 -5.21 14.85
N ILE A 512 17.58 -6.23 14.11
CA ILE A 512 16.78 -7.44 13.83
C ILE A 512 17.51 -8.66 14.40
N GLU A 513 16.84 -9.38 15.29
CA GLU A 513 17.26 -10.69 15.76
C GLU A 513 16.56 -11.77 14.95
N TYR A 514 17.31 -12.78 14.51
CA TYR A 514 16.76 -13.87 13.70
C TYR A 514 17.51 -15.18 13.90
N VAL A 515 16.84 -16.29 13.64
CA VAL A 515 17.42 -17.65 13.65
C VAL A 515 17.58 -18.11 12.20
N LEU A 516 18.81 -18.49 11.85
CA LEU A 516 19.14 -19.08 10.54
C LEU A 516 20.04 -20.30 10.76
N ASP A 517 19.72 -21.44 10.15
CA ASP A 517 20.44 -22.71 10.33
C ASP A 517 20.60 -23.11 11.82
N GLY A 518 19.57 -22.83 12.64
CA GLY A 518 19.57 -23.12 14.09
C GLY A 518 20.46 -22.21 14.94
N LYS A 519 21.02 -21.14 14.36
CA LYS A 519 21.85 -20.15 15.07
C LYS A 519 21.12 -18.82 15.17
N THR A 520 21.16 -18.24 16.38
CA THR A 520 20.67 -16.86 16.60
C THR A 520 21.71 -15.87 16.07
N ASN A 521 21.23 -14.89 15.33
CA ASN A 521 22.01 -13.82 14.72
C ASN A 521 21.35 -12.47 15.02
N VAL A 522 22.15 -11.41 15.03
CA VAL A 522 21.68 -10.03 15.22
C VAL A 522 22.31 -9.18 14.12
N ILE A 523 21.50 -8.36 13.46
CA ILE A 523 21.97 -7.35 12.52
C ILE A 523 21.48 -5.98 12.97
N HIS A 524 22.36 -4.99 12.92
CA HIS A 524 22.04 -3.59 13.15
C HIS A 524 22.20 -2.77 11.88
N PHE A 525 21.20 -1.93 11.58
CA PHE A 525 21.17 -1.02 10.44
C PHE A 525 21.02 0.42 10.94
N ASP A 526 21.98 1.27 10.60
CA ASP A 526 21.85 2.71 10.77
C ASP A 526 21.26 3.33 9.49
N CYS A 527 19.93 3.38 9.43
CA CYS A 527 19.20 3.92 8.27
C CYS A 527 18.98 5.43 8.32
N THR A 528 19.47 6.13 9.37
CA THR A 528 19.20 7.55 9.55
C THR A 528 19.89 8.41 8.50
N ASN A 529 21.10 8.06 8.10
CA ASN A 529 21.92 8.84 7.18
C ASN A 529 22.33 8.10 5.90
N GLY A 530 22.00 6.81 5.76
CA GLY A 530 22.39 6.02 4.60
C GLY A 530 23.91 5.85 4.43
N LYS A 531 24.70 6.07 5.48
CA LYS A 531 26.16 5.99 5.45
C LYS A 531 26.69 4.80 6.22
#